data_517bbe846f72295f14c1ed5222107d18
#
_entry.id   517bbe846f72295f14c1ed5222107d18
#
_cell.length_a   1.000
_cell.length_b   1.000
_cell.length_c   1.000
_cell.angle_alpha   90.00
_cell.angle_beta   90.00
_cell.angle_gamma   90.00
#
_symmetry.space_group_name_H-M   'P 1'
#
loop_
_entity.id
_entity.type
_entity.pdbx_description
1 polymer ?
#
loop_
_entity_poly.entity_id
_entity_poly.type
_entity_poly.pdbx_seq_one_letter_code
_entity_poly.pdbx_strand_id
1 'polypeptide(L)'
;MAIGVIGVGMLGTGIIERLIELGTRVNVYGRNKAKLTYFQEKGARIFSDARTLAEQSDIIITCVTNFESLKEILFQDNGVMKCSNKELVIADCTTVNSDQSLYCSNLVRERNGFTYLSTPVMGGPNDAKKGELISLVSGKENSFKEIRHVLEKISKHVFYVGQTNGVSNSIKLALNLNIAIITLALSEGLILAKHSGIDPNLYLQILNLTKLKTGISERKGHMMIRNDYSPSFFLKNMLKDIDLMMDASQDLRLFLPMTSLSQQLFRAANNSEDRKNKDYSVIYQFLEELNSK
;
A
#
# COMPACT_ATOMS: atom_id res chain seq x y z
N MET A 1 -11.82 23.57 -1.30
CA MET A 1 -10.92 22.53 -1.84
C MET A 1 -11.64 21.20 -1.85
N ALA A 2 -11.65 20.50 -2.98
CA ALA A 2 -12.21 19.17 -3.15
C ALA A 2 -11.08 18.16 -3.40
N ILE A 3 -11.08 17.04 -2.69
CA ILE A 3 -10.08 15.99 -2.84
C ILE A 3 -10.69 14.83 -3.61
N GLY A 4 -10.10 14.50 -4.77
CA GLY A 4 -10.43 13.30 -5.52
C GLY A 4 -9.69 12.09 -4.95
N VAL A 5 -10.37 10.98 -4.74
CA VAL A 5 -9.74 9.71 -4.38
C VAL A 5 -10.09 8.66 -5.42
N ILE A 6 -9.08 8.12 -6.08
CA ILE A 6 -9.23 7.07 -7.08
C ILE A 6 -8.71 5.75 -6.52
N GLY A 7 -9.64 4.81 -6.33
CA GLY A 7 -9.37 3.49 -5.78
C GLY A 7 -10.05 3.26 -4.44
N VAL A 8 -11.04 2.38 -4.44
CA VAL A 8 -11.86 1.98 -3.26
C VAL A 8 -11.43 0.61 -2.71
N GLY A 9 -10.12 0.32 -2.80
CA GLY A 9 -9.49 -0.84 -2.14
C GLY A 9 -9.55 -0.71 -0.61
N MET A 10 -8.89 -1.60 0.13
CA MET A 10 -8.88 -1.52 1.60
C MET A 10 -8.27 -0.21 2.10
N LEU A 11 -7.09 0.15 1.61
CA LEU A 11 -6.39 1.38 2.01
C LEU A 11 -7.16 2.63 1.56
N GLY A 12 -7.59 2.69 0.29
CA GLY A 12 -8.37 3.82 -0.22
C GLY A 12 -9.69 4.01 0.53
N THR A 13 -10.33 2.92 0.96
CA THR A 13 -11.52 2.98 1.85
C THR A 13 -11.19 3.73 3.14
N GLY A 14 -10.11 3.37 3.84
CA GLY A 14 -9.70 4.05 5.07
C GLY A 14 -9.37 5.54 4.85
N ILE A 15 -8.70 5.87 3.74
CA ILE A 15 -8.40 7.27 3.36
C ILE A 15 -9.71 8.06 3.14
N ILE A 16 -10.66 7.52 2.38
CA ILE A 16 -11.94 8.17 2.09
C ILE A 16 -12.73 8.40 3.38
N GLU A 17 -12.85 7.36 4.23
CA GLU A 17 -13.54 7.46 5.53
C GLU A 17 -12.93 8.57 6.39
N ARG A 18 -11.61 8.62 6.49
CA ARG A 18 -10.91 9.66 7.27
C ARG A 18 -11.17 11.06 6.74
N LEU A 19 -11.10 11.26 5.43
CA LEU A 19 -11.35 12.57 4.82
C LEU A 19 -12.80 13.04 5.02
N ILE A 20 -13.78 12.13 4.91
CA ILE A 20 -15.20 12.43 5.19
C ILE A 20 -15.40 12.80 6.66
N GLU A 21 -14.83 12.02 7.60
CA GLU A 21 -14.90 12.29 9.04
C GLU A 21 -14.39 13.69 9.39
N LEU A 22 -13.35 14.16 8.68
CA LEU A 22 -12.79 15.50 8.84
C LEU A 22 -13.58 16.60 8.12
N GLY A 23 -14.78 16.29 7.59
CA GLY A 23 -15.62 17.25 6.87
C GLY A 23 -15.03 17.71 5.54
N THR A 24 -14.09 16.98 4.96
CA THR A 24 -13.49 17.30 3.67
C THR A 24 -14.46 16.95 2.55
N ARG A 25 -14.59 17.82 1.52
CA ARG A 25 -15.33 17.50 0.30
C ARG A 25 -14.56 16.44 -0.50
N VAL A 26 -15.10 15.21 -0.57
CA VAL A 26 -14.45 14.07 -1.20
C VAL A 26 -15.19 13.65 -2.47
N ASN A 27 -14.44 13.58 -3.57
CA ASN A 27 -14.86 13.02 -4.85
C ASN A 27 -14.27 11.61 -4.96
N VAL A 28 -15.07 10.61 -5.34
CA VAL A 28 -14.64 9.21 -5.33
C VAL A 28 -14.91 8.56 -6.68
N TYR A 29 -13.90 7.83 -7.18
CA TYR A 29 -14.02 6.92 -8.30
C TYR A 29 -13.39 5.57 -7.98
N GLY A 30 -14.04 4.50 -8.42
CA GLY A 30 -13.55 3.14 -8.25
C GLY A 30 -14.45 2.11 -8.96
N ARG A 31 -14.00 0.87 -9.02
CA ARG A 31 -14.70 -0.21 -9.75
C ARG A 31 -15.76 -0.95 -8.92
N ASN A 32 -15.70 -0.88 -7.60
CA ASN A 32 -16.61 -1.61 -6.70
C ASN A 32 -17.86 -0.77 -6.42
N LYS A 33 -18.97 -1.09 -7.11
CA LYS A 33 -20.23 -0.36 -7.01
C LYS A 33 -20.81 -0.32 -5.59
N ALA A 34 -20.76 -1.42 -4.85
CA ALA A 34 -21.31 -1.47 -3.48
C ALA A 34 -20.55 -0.50 -2.55
N LYS A 35 -19.23 -0.41 -2.66
CA LYS A 35 -18.45 0.57 -1.90
C LYS A 35 -18.73 2.01 -2.32
N LEU A 36 -18.97 2.26 -3.61
CA LEU A 36 -19.33 3.60 -4.09
C LEU A 36 -20.66 4.05 -3.51
N THR A 37 -21.68 3.19 -3.48
CA THR A 37 -22.97 3.46 -2.83
C THR A 37 -22.79 3.79 -1.34
N TYR A 38 -22.01 2.99 -0.62
CA TYR A 38 -21.68 3.25 0.78
C TYR A 38 -21.05 4.64 0.99
N PHE A 39 -20.11 5.05 0.14
CA PHE A 39 -19.48 6.37 0.26
C PHE A 39 -20.43 7.52 -0.13
N GLN A 40 -21.31 7.28 -1.09
CA GLN A 40 -22.36 8.26 -1.44
C GLN A 40 -23.28 8.55 -0.25
N GLU A 41 -23.71 7.51 0.46
CA GLU A 41 -24.51 7.63 1.69
C GLU A 41 -23.75 8.36 2.82
N LYS A 42 -22.42 8.29 2.80
CA LYS A 42 -21.53 9.03 3.73
C LYS A 42 -21.23 10.45 3.29
N GLY A 43 -21.80 10.93 2.18
CA GLY A 43 -21.65 12.30 1.70
C GLY A 43 -20.53 12.55 0.68
N ALA A 44 -19.86 11.51 0.19
CA ALA A 44 -18.94 11.64 -0.93
C ALA A 44 -19.69 11.83 -2.25
N ARG A 45 -19.09 12.57 -3.19
CA ARG A 45 -19.57 12.64 -4.57
C ARG A 45 -18.95 11.50 -5.39
N ILE A 46 -19.79 10.72 -6.06
CA ILE A 46 -19.35 9.59 -6.86
C ILE A 46 -19.27 9.99 -8.34
N PHE A 47 -18.22 9.55 -9.00
CA PHE A 47 -17.98 9.82 -10.42
C PHE A 47 -17.91 8.51 -11.22
N SER A 48 -18.28 8.58 -12.50
CA SER A 48 -18.29 7.43 -13.40
C SER A 48 -16.91 7.05 -13.94
N ASP A 49 -15.98 8.00 -13.95
CA ASP A 49 -14.63 7.85 -14.50
C ASP A 49 -13.64 8.81 -13.84
N ALA A 50 -12.34 8.57 -14.10
CA ALA A 50 -11.26 9.33 -13.51
C ALA A 50 -11.15 10.77 -14.06
N ARG A 51 -11.51 10.98 -15.33
CA ARG A 51 -11.48 12.29 -15.99
C ARG A 51 -12.48 13.24 -15.34
N THR A 52 -13.76 12.84 -15.25
CA THR A 52 -14.80 13.68 -14.66
C THR A 52 -14.57 13.95 -13.18
N LEU A 53 -13.97 13.01 -12.45
CA LEU A 53 -13.52 13.24 -11.09
C LEU A 53 -12.43 14.31 -11.05
N ALA A 54 -11.45 14.23 -11.94
CA ALA A 54 -10.32 15.17 -12.00
C ALA A 54 -10.79 16.60 -12.31
N GLU A 55 -11.76 16.78 -13.18
CA GLU A 55 -12.34 18.09 -13.52
C GLU A 55 -12.98 18.80 -12.31
N GLN A 56 -13.38 18.05 -11.30
CA GLN A 56 -14.06 18.54 -10.10
C GLN A 56 -13.21 18.48 -8.82
N SER A 57 -11.90 18.22 -8.97
CA SER A 57 -10.98 18.05 -7.85
C SER A 57 -9.80 19.00 -7.96
N ASP A 58 -9.33 19.49 -6.82
CA ASP A 58 -8.12 20.34 -6.73
C ASP A 58 -6.86 19.45 -6.54
N ILE A 59 -7.01 18.33 -5.87
CA ILE A 59 -5.96 17.36 -5.61
C ILE A 59 -6.54 15.97 -5.84
N ILE A 60 -5.75 15.05 -6.42
CA ILE A 60 -6.12 13.64 -6.57
C ILE A 60 -5.17 12.77 -5.75
N ILE A 61 -5.74 11.89 -4.93
CA ILE A 61 -5.03 10.78 -4.30
C ILE A 61 -5.36 9.52 -5.09
N THR A 62 -4.34 8.85 -5.65
CA THR A 62 -4.51 7.56 -6.30
C THR A 62 -4.04 6.43 -5.37
N CYS A 63 -4.84 5.38 -5.25
CA CYS A 63 -4.56 4.23 -4.41
C CYS A 63 -5.10 2.96 -5.09
N VAL A 64 -4.40 2.49 -6.12
CA VAL A 64 -4.80 1.34 -6.93
C VAL A 64 -3.87 0.14 -6.70
N THR A 65 -4.16 -0.98 -7.36
CA THR A 65 -3.51 -2.26 -7.01
C THR A 65 -2.07 -2.38 -7.55
N ASN A 66 -1.84 -1.90 -8.78
CA ASN A 66 -0.59 -2.10 -9.50
C ASN A 66 -0.37 -1.01 -10.55
N PHE A 67 0.78 -1.09 -11.23
CA PHE A 67 1.19 -0.15 -12.26
C PHE A 67 0.23 -0.10 -13.46
N GLU A 68 -0.30 -1.25 -13.91
CA GLU A 68 -1.25 -1.28 -15.03
C GLU A 68 -2.54 -0.51 -14.69
N SER A 69 -3.08 -0.72 -13.49
CA SER A 69 -4.23 0.04 -13.01
C SER A 69 -3.91 1.54 -12.85
N LEU A 70 -2.68 1.89 -12.47
CA LEU A 70 -2.24 3.29 -12.39
C LEU A 70 -2.18 3.93 -13.78
N LYS A 71 -1.61 3.25 -14.77
CA LYS A 71 -1.59 3.72 -16.17
C LYS A 71 -3.00 3.91 -16.72
N GLU A 72 -3.89 2.94 -16.43
CA GLU A 72 -5.28 3.00 -16.86
C GLU A 72 -5.96 4.28 -16.36
N ILE A 73 -5.95 4.52 -15.06
CA ILE A 73 -6.63 5.68 -14.46
C ILE A 73 -5.99 7.02 -14.81
N LEU A 74 -4.70 7.04 -15.15
CA LEU A 74 -4.02 8.29 -15.52
C LEU A 74 -4.13 8.60 -17.02
N PHE A 75 -3.91 7.64 -17.91
CA PHE A 75 -3.57 7.93 -19.31
C PHE A 75 -4.60 7.48 -20.35
N GLN A 76 -5.56 6.58 -20.02
CA GLN A 76 -6.59 6.16 -20.96
C GLN A 76 -7.58 7.30 -21.29
N ASP A 77 -8.51 7.06 -22.21
CA ASP A 77 -9.43 8.08 -22.75
C ASP A 77 -10.30 8.76 -21.67
N ASN A 78 -10.68 8.00 -20.64
CA ASN A 78 -11.40 8.52 -19.47
C ASN A 78 -10.48 8.74 -18.25
N GLY A 79 -9.16 8.82 -18.48
CA GLY A 79 -8.15 9.00 -17.44
C GLY A 79 -7.99 10.46 -17.00
N VAL A 80 -7.32 10.62 -15.87
CA VAL A 80 -7.06 11.94 -15.25
C VAL A 80 -6.41 12.92 -16.22
N MET A 81 -5.48 12.46 -17.07
CA MET A 81 -4.74 13.32 -18.01
C MET A 81 -5.58 13.87 -19.16
N LYS A 82 -6.82 13.45 -19.30
CA LYS A 82 -7.76 13.96 -20.30
C LYS A 82 -8.68 15.07 -19.76
N CYS A 83 -8.57 15.41 -18.47
CA CYS A 83 -9.34 16.52 -17.91
C CYS A 83 -8.78 17.87 -18.38
N SER A 84 -9.62 18.91 -18.34
CA SER A 84 -9.28 20.27 -18.75
C SER A 84 -8.61 21.11 -17.65
N ASN A 85 -8.62 20.61 -16.41
CA ASN A 85 -8.00 21.29 -15.27
C ASN A 85 -6.46 21.29 -15.45
N LYS A 86 -5.83 22.46 -15.40
CA LYS A 86 -4.38 22.63 -15.65
C LYS A 86 -3.54 22.75 -14.38
N GLU A 87 -4.17 22.87 -13.22
CA GLU A 87 -3.46 23.07 -11.93
C GLU A 87 -3.73 21.92 -10.96
N LEU A 88 -3.62 20.70 -11.45
CA LEU A 88 -3.94 19.51 -10.68
C LEU A 88 -2.69 18.83 -10.09
N VAL A 89 -2.70 18.56 -8.79
CA VAL A 89 -1.67 17.76 -8.15
C VAL A 89 -2.18 16.34 -7.94
N ILE A 90 -1.42 15.36 -8.45
CA ILE A 90 -1.66 13.94 -8.29
C ILE A 90 -0.70 13.40 -7.22
N ALA A 91 -1.25 12.94 -6.11
CA ALA A 91 -0.54 12.27 -5.02
C ALA A 91 -0.75 10.76 -5.16
N ASP A 92 0.22 10.05 -5.72
CA ASP A 92 0.10 8.62 -5.97
C ASP A 92 0.60 7.78 -4.78
N CYS A 93 -0.35 7.13 -4.11
CA CYS A 93 -0.09 6.20 -3.01
C CYS A 93 0.06 4.73 -3.48
N THR A 94 0.00 4.48 -4.78
CA THR A 94 0.12 3.12 -5.33
C THR A 94 1.53 2.58 -5.12
N THR A 95 1.64 1.33 -4.64
CA THR A 95 2.95 0.67 -4.54
C THR A 95 3.39 0.17 -5.92
N VAL A 96 4.35 0.88 -6.48
CA VAL A 96 5.06 0.61 -7.72
C VAL A 96 6.58 0.74 -7.47
N ASN A 97 7.44 0.33 -8.41
CA ASN A 97 8.87 0.59 -8.29
C ASN A 97 9.24 2.02 -8.72
N SER A 98 10.50 2.39 -8.52
CA SER A 98 11.03 3.73 -8.82
C SER A 98 10.82 4.12 -10.28
N ASP A 99 11.14 3.22 -11.20
CA ASP A 99 11.08 3.49 -12.65
C ASP A 99 9.65 3.64 -13.14
N GLN A 100 8.73 2.83 -12.64
CA GLN A 100 7.30 2.95 -12.92
C GLN A 100 6.74 4.30 -12.45
N SER A 101 7.14 4.75 -11.26
CA SER A 101 6.74 6.04 -10.72
C SER A 101 7.34 7.20 -11.52
N LEU A 102 8.62 7.09 -11.88
CA LEU A 102 9.30 8.09 -12.73
C LEU A 102 8.69 8.16 -14.14
N TYR A 103 8.34 7.00 -14.72
CA TYR A 103 7.62 6.92 -16.00
C TYR A 103 6.30 7.71 -15.94
N CYS A 104 5.47 7.47 -14.92
CA CYS A 104 4.22 8.24 -14.75
C CYS A 104 4.48 9.73 -14.60
N SER A 105 5.47 10.10 -13.78
CA SER A 105 5.85 11.50 -13.58
C SER A 105 6.27 12.20 -14.88
N ASN A 106 7.07 11.54 -15.72
CA ASN A 106 7.51 12.09 -16.99
C ASN A 106 6.34 12.31 -17.95
N LEU A 107 5.45 11.33 -18.11
CA LEU A 107 4.26 11.48 -18.96
C LEU A 107 3.31 12.57 -18.46
N VAL A 108 3.13 12.69 -17.14
CA VAL A 108 2.31 13.76 -16.55
C VAL A 108 2.92 15.12 -16.88
N ARG A 109 4.24 15.28 -16.74
CA ARG A 109 4.95 16.55 -17.01
C ARG A 109 4.85 16.98 -18.47
N GLU A 110 4.86 16.04 -19.43
CA GLU A 110 4.76 16.34 -20.86
C GLU A 110 3.41 16.91 -21.27
N ARG A 111 2.37 16.73 -20.44
CA ARG A 111 0.99 17.13 -20.74
C ARG A 111 0.53 18.40 -20.00
N ASN A 112 1.39 19.40 -19.87
CA ASN A 112 1.04 20.79 -19.45
C ASN A 112 0.35 20.94 -18.08
N GLY A 113 1.10 21.33 -17.07
CA GLY A 113 0.57 21.93 -15.84
C GLY A 113 0.14 20.94 -14.75
N PHE A 114 0.11 19.65 -15.02
CA PHE A 114 -0.11 18.65 -13.98
C PHE A 114 1.17 18.40 -13.18
N THR A 115 1.01 18.18 -11.90
CA THR A 115 2.12 17.75 -11.05
C THR A 115 1.84 16.36 -10.49
N TYR A 116 2.81 15.47 -10.64
CA TYR A 116 2.78 14.13 -10.04
C TYR A 116 3.77 14.11 -8.87
N LEU A 117 3.29 13.60 -7.73
CA LEU A 117 4.09 13.30 -6.56
C LEU A 117 3.95 11.82 -6.24
N SER A 118 5.07 11.15 -6.06
CA SER A 118 5.08 9.79 -5.51
C SER A 118 4.85 9.89 -4.00
N THR A 119 3.75 9.33 -3.52
CA THR A 119 3.34 9.44 -2.11
C THR A 119 2.99 8.07 -1.49
N PRO A 120 3.81 7.03 -1.68
CA PRO A 120 3.52 5.75 -1.05
C PRO A 120 3.45 5.88 0.47
N VAL A 121 2.65 5.03 1.10
CA VAL A 121 2.39 5.08 2.54
C VAL A 121 2.78 3.80 3.25
N MET A 122 3.17 3.93 4.52
CA MET A 122 3.28 2.84 5.49
C MET A 122 2.08 2.87 6.42
N GLY A 123 1.56 1.70 6.75
CA GLY A 123 0.33 1.52 7.52
C GLY A 123 -0.73 0.77 6.73
N GLY A 124 -1.76 0.31 7.42
CA GLY A 124 -2.88 -0.43 6.86
C GLY A 124 -4.18 0.39 6.81
N PRO A 125 -5.31 -0.28 6.45
CA PRO A 125 -6.61 0.39 6.35
C PRO A 125 -7.06 1.07 7.66
N ASN A 126 -6.79 0.43 8.80
CA ASN A 126 -7.15 1.00 10.11
C ASN A 126 -6.31 2.23 10.45
N ASP A 127 -5.02 2.21 10.07
CA ASP A 127 -4.13 3.36 10.28
C ASP A 127 -4.57 4.54 9.39
N ALA A 128 -4.99 4.25 8.14
CA ALA A 128 -5.56 5.25 7.24
C ALA A 128 -6.82 5.93 7.82
N LYS A 129 -7.75 5.11 8.34
CA LYS A 129 -8.99 5.59 8.96
C LYS A 129 -8.73 6.49 10.18
N LYS A 130 -7.67 6.21 10.94
CA LYS A 130 -7.28 7.01 12.10
C LYS A 130 -6.41 8.23 11.76
N GLY A 131 -5.93 8.35 10.52
CA GLY A 131 -4.95 9.36 10.14
C GLY A 131 -3.55 9.08 10.68
N GLU A 132 -3.23 7.80 10.90
CA GLU A 132 -1.97 7.32 11.50
C GLU A 132 -0.98 6.76 10.47
N LEU A 133 -1.23 6.97 9.17
CA LEU A 133 -0.27 6.56 8.14
C LEU A 133 1.06 7.30 8.27
N ILE A 134 2.09 6.75 7.65
CA ILE A 134 3.34 7.45 7.39
C ILE A 134 3.43 7.64 5.88
N SER A 135 3.34 8.89 5.41
CA SER A 135 3.50 9.24 4.01
C SER A 135 4.96 9.52 3.68
N LEU A 136 5.45 8.89 2.62
CA LEU A 136 6.78 9.13 2.05
C LEU A 136 6.58 9.90 0.74
N VAL A 137 7.14 11.09 0.61
CA VAL A 137 6.85 11.96 -0.54
C VAL A 137 8.10 12.25 -1.32
N SER A 138 8.08 12.01 -2.62
CA SER A 138 9.09 12.51 -3.55
C SER A 138 8.47 13.15 -4.79
N GLY A 139 9.20 14.11 -5.37
CA GLY A 139 8.78 14.94 -6.48
C GLY A 139 8.98 16.42 -6.22
N LYS A 140 8.35 17.30 -7.00
CA LYS A 140 8.57 18.75 -6.93
C LYS A 140 8.22 19.31 -5.54
N GLU A 141 9.20 19.92 -4.86
CA GLU A 141 9.06 20.38 -3.47
C GLU A 141 7.94 21.40 -3.28
N ASN A 142 7.79 22.35 -4.21
CA ASN A 142 6.72 23.36 -4.10
C ASN A 142 5.33 22.68 -4.11
N SER A 143 5.12 21.73 -5.01
CA SER A 143 3.85 21.00 -5.06
C SER A 143 3.63 20.11 -3.82
N PHE A 144 4.70 19.57 -3.24
CA PHE A 144 4.61 18.93 -1.92
C PHE A 144 4.14 19.92 -0.84
N LYS A 145 4.72 21.12 -0.78
CA LYS A 145 4.31 22.16 0.19
C LYS A 145 2.82 22.52 0.05
N GLU A 146 2.33 22.57 -1.19
CA GLU A 146 0.93 22.86 -1.48
C GLU A 146 -0.03 21.79 -0.92
N ILE A 147 0.31 20.50 -1.05
CA ILE A 147 -0.57 19.40 -0.63
C ILE A 147 -0.25 18.81 0.73
N ARG A 148 0.81 19.24 1.41
CA ARG A 148 1.25 18.71 2.69
C ARG A 148 0.11 18.63 3.71
N HIS A 149 -0.68 19.70 3.81
CA HIS A 149 -1.83 19.78 4.71
C HIS A 149 -2.92 18.73 4.43
N VAL A 150 -3.00 18.20 3.19
CA VAL A 150 -3.90 17.10 2.82
C VAL A 150 -3.31 15.76 3.29
N LEU A 151 -2.01 15.55 3.07
CA LEU A 151 -1.33 14.34 3.52
C LEU A 151 -1.34 14.21 5.06
N GLU A 152 -1.23 15.32 5.78
CA GLU A 152 -1.31 15.38 7.25
C GLU A 152 -2.72 15.02 7.79
N LYS A 153 -3.78 15.09 6.97
CA LYS A 153 -5.11 14.59 7.36
C LYS A 153 -5.17 13.06 7.47
N ILE A 154 -4.38 12.36 6.67
CA ILE A 154 -4.40 10.89 6.58
C ILE A 154 -3.15 10.25 7.21
N SER A 155 -2.18 11.06 7.63
CA SER A 155 -0.88 10.57 8.10
C SER A 155 -0.45 11.27 9.38
N LYS A 156 0.09 10.49 10.32
CA LYS A 156 0.74 10.98 11.54
C LYS A 156 2.10 11.63 11.25
N HIS A 157 2.81 11.09 10.25
CA HIS A 157 4.09 11.62 9.82
C HIS A 157 4.13 11.72 8.29
N VAL A 158 4.68 12.82 7.80
CA VAL A 158 4.87 13.07 6.36
C VAL A 158 6.33 13.41 6.12
N PHE A 159 7.05 12.54 5.42
CA PHE A 159 8.46 12.70 5.10
C PHE A 159 8.63 13.10 3.63
N TYR A 160 9.20 14.27 3.38
CA TYR A 160 9.70 14.63 2.07
C TYR A 160 11.12 14.08 1.90
N VAL A 161 11.31 13.19 0.91
CA VAL A 161 12.53 12.41 0.76
C VAL A 161 13.35 12.76 -0.50
N GLY A 162 12.90 13.74 -1.27
CA GLY A 162 13.68 14.24 -2.40
C GLY A 162 12.86 14.71 -3.60
N GLN A 163 13.52 15.38 -4.54
CA GLN A 163 12.88 15.99 -5.71
C GLN A 163 12.56 15.00 -6.84
N THR A 164 13.25 13.85 -6.87
CA THR A 164 13.07 12.85 -7.93
C THR A 164 11.94 11.90 -7.56
N ASN A 165 10.89 11.84 -8.39
CA ASN A 165 9.84 10.85 -8.23
C ASN A 165 10.41 9.44 -8.26
N GLY A 166 9.79 8.52 -7.49
CA GLY A 166 10.26 7.15 -7.35
C GLY A 166 11.17 6.89 -6.15
N VAL A 167 11.88 7.90 -5.62
CA VAL A 167 12.75 7.74 -4.43
C VAL A 167 11.92 7.25 -3.23
N SER A 168 10.76 7.82 -3.00
CA SER A 168 9.84 7.39 -1.93
C SER A 168 9.36 5.94 -2.14
N ASN A 169 9.17 5.50 -3.40
CA ASN A 169 8.80 4.12 -3.72
C ASN A 169 9.93 3.15 -3.37
N SER A 170 11.19 3.50 -3.64
CA SER A 170 12.35 2.68 -3.24
C SER A 170 12.40 2.51 -1.71
N ILE A 171 12.18 3.58 -0.94
CA ILE A 171 12.10 3.49 0.53
C ILE A 171 10.94 2.57 0.95
N LYS A 172 9.76 2.73 0.33
CA LYS A 172 8.59 1.89 0.60
C LYS A 172 8.90 0.42 0.35
N LEU A 173 9.52 0.08 -0.78
CA LEU A 173 9.90 -1.30 -1.11
C LEU A 173 10.92 -1.85 -0.11
N ALA A 174 11.95 -1.08 0.27
CA ALA A 174 12.92 -1.49 1.27
C ALA A 174 12.28 -1.77 2.64
N LEU A 175 11.28 -0.98 3.05
CA LEU A 175 10.52 -1.23 4.29
C LEU A 175 9.64 -2.49 4.17
N ASN A 176 8.97 -2.70 3.03
CA ASN A 176 8.15 -3.89 2.82
C ASN A 176 8.99 -5.17 2.70
N LEU A 177 10.23 -5.09 2.21
CA LEU A 177 11.22 -6.18 2.26
C LEU A 177 11.42 -6.67 3.71
N ASN A 178 11.64 -5.73 4.65
CA ASN A 178 11.78 -6.08 6.07
C ASN A 178 10.49 -6.74 6.62
N ILE A 179 9.31 -6.25 6.21
CA ILE A 179 8.04 -6.85 6.62
C ILE A 179 7.96 -8.32 6.19
N ALA A 180 8.29 -8.63 4.93
CA ALA A 180 8.25 -9.99 4.41
C ALA A 180 9.20 -10.93 5.17
N ILE A 181 10.46 -10.52 5.34
CA ILE A 181 11.49 -11.33 6.02
C ILE A 181 11.17 -11.53 7.51
N ILE A 182 10.76 -10.48 8.21
CA ILE A 182 10.39 -10.58 9.64
C ILE A 182 9.17 -11.50 9.81
N THR A 183 8.23 -11.48 8.87
CA THR A 183 7.06 -12.37 8.91
C THR A 183 7.47 -13.84 8.77
N LEU A 184 8.41 -14.15 7.88
CA LEU A 184 8.94 -15.50 7.74
C LEU A 184 9.71 -15.94 8.99
N ALA A 185 10.60 -15.09 9.50
CA ALA A 185 11.35 -15.38 10.72
C ALA A 185 10.44 -15.62 11.93
N LEU A 186 9.37 -14.83 12.08
CA LEU A 186 8.35 -15.04 13.11
C LEU A 186 7.63 -16.39 12.92
N SER A 187 7.27 -16.71 11.67
CA SER A 187 6.59 -17.97 11.34
C SER A 187 7.43 -19.18 11.69
N GLU A 188 8.70 -19.18 11.29
CA GLU A 188 9.64 -20.29 11.61
C GLU A 188 9.87 -20.42 13.11
N GLY A 189 10.02 -19.31 13.84
CA GLY A 189 10.16 -19.34 15.29
C GLY A 189 8.95 -19.91 16.01
N LEU A 190 7.73 -19.55 15.58
CA LEU A 190 6.49 -20.13 16.12
C LEU A 190 6.38 -21.63 15.82
N ILE A 191 6.74 -22.06 14.61
CA ILE A 191 6.73 -23.47 14.22
C ILE A 191 7.73 -24.26 15.07
N LEU A 192 8.97 -23.78 15.18
CA LEU A 192 10.00 -24.43 16.00
C LEU A 192 9.56 -24.58 17.46
N ALA A 193 9.04 -23.51 18.05
CA ALA A 193 8.53 -23.54 19.43
C ALA A 193 7.43 -24.59 19.59
N LYS A 194 6.43 -24.59 18.70
CA LYS A 194 5.31 -25.52 18.72
C LYS A 194 5.76 -26.97 18.61
N HIS A 195 6.65 -27.28 17.66
CA HIS A 195 7.17 -28.65 17.48
C HIS A 195 8.14 -29.08 18.59
N SER A 196 8.69 -28.12 19.35
CA SER A 196 9.45 -28.40 20.61
C SER A 196 8.57 -28.56 21.84
N GLY A 197 7.23 -28.60 21.68
CA GLY A 197 6.29 -28.75 22.80
C GLY A 197 6.06 -27.49 23.64
N ILE A 198 6.48 -26.30 23.10
CA ILE A 198 6.28 -24.99 23.76
C ILE A 198 4.95 -24.38 23.28
N ASP A 199 4.15 -23.88 24.22
CA ASP A 199 2.94 -23.11 23.86
C ASP A 199 3.32 -21.90 23.00
N PRO A 200 2.78 -21.79 21.77
CA PRO A 200 3.04 -20.64 20.90
C PRO A 200 2.69 -19.28 21.54
N ASN A 201 1.69 -19.23 22.42
CA ASN A 201 1.35 -17.99 23.13
C ASN A 201 2.46 -17.60 24.12
N LEU A 202 3.02 -18.57 24.85
CA LEU A 202 4.14 -18.33 25.74
C LEU A 202 5.37 -17.87 24.96
N TYR A 203 5.68 -18.53 23.83
CA TYR A 203 6.78 -18.10 22.95
C TYR A 203 6.60 -16.65 22.47
N LEU A 204 5.41 -16.32 21.99
CA LEU A 204 5.12 -14.97 21.49
C LEU A 204 5.19 -13.91 22.61
N GLN A 205 4.71 -14.25 23.81
CA GLN A 205 4.82 -13.39 24.99
C GLN A 205 6.28 -13.09 25.32
N ILE A 206 7.13 -14.13 25.37
CA ILE A 206 8.57 -13.99 25.67
C ILE A 206 9.23 -13.13 24.58
N LEU A 207 8.99 -13.45 23.29
CA LEU A 207 9.53 -12.71 22.16
C LEU A 207 9.21 -11.21 22.26
N ASN A 208 7.96 -10.88 22.60
CA ASN A 208 7.51 -9.48 22.69
C ASN A 208 8.03 -8.75 23.95
N LEU A 209 8.64 -9.45 24.90
CA LEU A 209 9.37 -8.85 26.03
C LEU A 209 10.86 -8.64 25.73
N THR A 210 11.37 -9.23 24.65
CA THR A 210 12.76 -9.07 24.24
C THR A 210 12.93 -7.91 23.27
N LYS A 211 14.18 -7.60 22.90
CA LYS A 211 14.52 -6.64 21.84
C LYS A 211 14.13 -7.11 20.42
N LEU A 212 13.65 -8.35 20.28
CA LEU A 212 13.14 -8.89 19.01
C LEU A 212 11.68 -8.52 18.74
N LYS A 213 11.03 -7.84 19.69
CA LYS A 213 9.69 -7.32 19.54
C LYS A 213 9.59 -6.42 18.33
N THR A 214 8.56 -6.64 17.51
CA THR A 214 8.22 -5.81 16.36
C THR A 214 6.72 -5.56 16.32
N GLY A 215 6.27 -4.52 15.61
CA GLY A 215 4.84 -4.32 15.33
C GLY A 215 4.22 -5.49 14.55
N ILE A 216 5.04 -6.27 13.84
CA ILE A 216 4.62 -7.50 13.15
C ILE A 216 4.37 -8.60 14.18
N SER A 217 5.30 -8.85 15.11
CA SER A 217 5.13 -9.87 16.13
C SER A 217 3.91 -9.60 17.02
N GLU A 218 3.70 -8.35 17.43
CA GLU A 218 2.54 -7.97 18.25
C GLU A 218 1.21 -8.19 17.50
N ARG A 219 1.14 -7.85 16.23
CA ARG A 219 -0.12 -7.88 15.47
C ARG A 219 -0.33 -9.21 14.75
N LYS A 220 0.68 -9.71 14.02
CA LYS A 220 0.57 -10.90 13.18
C LYS A 220 0.79 -12.19 13.96
N GLY A 221 1.61 -12.20 15.01
CA GLY A 221 1.83 -13.36 15.83
C GLY A 221 0.53 -13.93 16.42
N HIS A 222 -0.34 -13.07 16.95
CA HIS A 222 -1.65 -13.50 17.44
C HIS A 222 -2.58 -14.00 16.33
N MET A 223 -2.53 -13.39 15.14
CA MET A 223 -3.31 -13.85 13.97
C MET A 223 -2.86 -15.25 13.53
N MET A 224 -1.55 -15.50 13.48
CA MET A 224 -0.96 -16.80 13.13
C MET A 224 -1.40 -17.89 14.13
N ILE A 225 -1.26 -17.64 15.42
CA ILE A 225 -1.62 -18.61 16.49
C ILE A 225 -3.12 -18.95 16.47
N ARG A 226 -3.98 -17.97 16.18
CA ARG A 226 -5.44 -18.14 16.14
C ARG A 226 -5.97 -18.61 14.80
N ASN A 227 -5.10 -18.77 13.79
CA ASN A 227 -5.49 -19.01 12.39
C ASN A 227 -6.50 -17.98 11.87
N ASP A 228 -6.44 -16.73 12.35
CA ASP A 228 -7.24 -15.61 11.87
C ASP A 228 -6.44 -14.84 10.84
N TYR A 229 -6.76 -15.06 9.57
CA TYR A 229 -6.12 -14.42 8.43
C TYR A 229 -7.03 -13.38 7.75
N SER A 230 -7.88 -12.72 8.54
CA SER A 230 -8.70 -11.59 8.10
C SER A 230 -7.81 -10.51 7.48
N PRO A 231 -8.01 -10.13 6.21
CA PRO A 231 -7.02 -9.38 5.48
C PRO A 231 -6.95 -7.92 5.91
N SER A 232 -5.75 -7.46 6.25
CA SER A 232 -5.37 -6.06 6.27
C SER A 232 -4.41 -5.73 5.12
N PHE A 233 -3.69 -6.74 4.64
CA PHE A 233 -2.87 -6.70 3.44
C PHE A 233 -2.81 -8.10 2.82
N PHE A 234 -3.31 -8.25 1.59
CA PHE A 234 -3.45 -9.56 0.95
C PHE A 234 -2.09 -10.22 0.66
N LEU A 235 -2.03 -11.55 0.76
CA LEU A 235 -0.88 -12.36 0.36
C LEU A 235 -0.43 -12.04 -1.07
N LYS A 236 -1.37 -11.98 -2.03
CA LYS A 236 -1.08 -11.62 -3.43
C LYS A 236 -0.45 -10.24 -3.59
N ASN A 237 -0.80 -9.28 -2.73
CA ASN A 237 -0.23 -7.94 -2.78
C ASN A 237 1.18 -7.91 -2.17
N MET A 238 1.43 -8.71 -1.11
CA MET A 238 2.77 -8.88 -0.57
C MET A 238 3.70 -9.52 -1.61
N LEU A 239 3.24 -10.58 -2.29
CA LEU A 239 4.00 -11.20 -3.39
C LEU A 239 4.30 -10.19 -4.49
N LYS A 240 3.31 -9.41 -4.95
CA LYS A 240 3.53 -8.34 -5.93
C LYS A 240 4.61 -7.34 -5.46
N ASP A 241 4.58 -6.94 -4.20
CA ASP A 241 5.59 -6.01 -3.68
C ASP A 241 6.98 -6.67 -3.64
N ILE A 242 7.08 -7.96 -3.30
CA ILE A 242 8.35 -8.71 -3.36
C ILE A 242 8.84 -8.85 -4.81
N ASP A 243 7.96 -9.08 -5.78
CA ASP A 243 8.31 -9.11 -7.20
C ASP A 243 8.91 -7.76 -7.64
N LEU A 244 8.29 -6.63 -7.26
CA LEU A 244 8.84 -5.28 -7.51
C LEU A 244 10.23 -5.05 -6.86
N MET A 245 10.48 -5.64 -5.68
CA MET A 245 11.80 -5.57 -5.02
C MET A 245 12.85 -6.36 -5.81
N MET A 246 12.47 -7.54 -6.32
CA MET A 246 13.37 -8.37 -7.10
C MET A 246 13.68 -7.73 -8.46
N ASP A 247 12.70 -7.13 -9.13
CA ASP A 247 12.92 -6.36 -10.36
C ASP A 247 13.90 -5.21 -10.09
N ALA A 248 13.67 -4.39 -9.07
CA ALA A 248 14.56 -3.30 -8.68
C ALA A 248 15.98 -3.81 -8.31
N SER A 249 16.09 -5.00 -7.70
CA SER A 249 17.40 -5.58 -7.37
C SER A 249 18.20 -5.98 -8.61
N GLN A 250 17.53 -6.47 -9.66
CA GLN A 250 18.16 -6.80 -10.93
C GLN A 250 18.68 -5.54 -11.63
N ASP A 251 17.86 -4.48 -11.71
CA ASP A 251 18.22 -3.21 -12.33
C ASP A 251 19.42 -2.55 -11.62
N LEU A 252 19.46 -2.64 -10.29
CA LEU A 252 20.52 -2.10 -9.43
C LEU A 252 21.70 -3.07 -9.26
N ARG A 253 21.65 -4.30 -9.84
CA ARG A 253 22.65 -5.37 -9.69
C ARG A 253 22.95 -5.72 -8.23
N LEU A 254 21.92 -5.77 -7.40
CA LEU A 254 22.03 -6.11 -5.98
C LEU A 254 21.81 -7.60 -5.74
N PHE A 255 22.54 -8.15 -4.79
CA PHE A 255 22.33 -9.52 -4.30
C PHE A 255 21.51 -9.50 -3.01
N LEU A 256 20.24 -9.92 -3.10
CA LEU A 256 19.26 -9.93 -2.00
C LEU A 256 18.78 -11.38 -1.72
N PRO A 257 19.60 -12.24 -1.11
CA PRO A 257 19.31 -13.67 -0.99
C PRO A 257 18.05 -13.95 -0.15
N MET A 258 17.85 -13.23 0.95
CA MET A 258 16.65 -13.41 1.80
C MET A 258 15.38 -13.00 1.08
N THR A 259 15.42 -11.95 0.27
CA THR A 259 14.27 -11.51 -0.54
C THR A 259 13.96 -12.52 -1.63
N SER A 260 14.99 -13.09 -2.29
CA SER A 260 14.82 -14.15 -3.30
C SER A 260 14.17 -15.40 -2.70
N LEU A 261 14.62 -15.85 -1.53
CA LEU A 261 13.98 -16.95 -0.81
C LEU A 261 12.54 -16.62 -0.43
N SER A 262 12.32 -15.41 0.12
CA SER A 262 10.97 -14.94 0.46
C SER A 262 10.05 -14.98 -0.75
N GLN A 263 10.51 -14.53 -1.93
CA GLN A 263 9.73 -14.57 -3.17
C GLN A 263 9.25 -15.99 -3.49
N GLN A 264 10.13 -17.00 -3.40
CA GLN A 264 9.77 -18.39 -3.69
C GLN A 264 8.71 -18.91 -2.72
N LEU A 265 8.87 -18.65 -1.42
CA LEU A 265 7.92 -19.09 -0.39
C LEU A 265 6.55 -18.40 -0.55
N PHE A 266 6.53 -17.08 -0.72
CA PHE A 266 5.29 -16.34 -0.94
C PHE A 266 4.61 -16.74 -2.25
N ARG A 267 5.38 -17.01 -3.32
CA ARG A 267 4.85 -17.49 -4.59
C ARG A 267 4.22 -18.88 -4.46
N ALA A 268 4.88 -19.81 -3.77
CA ALA A 268 4.34 -21.13 -3.51
C ALA A 268 3.04 -21.05 -2.68
N ALA A 269 3.01 -20.24 -1.62
CA ALA A 269 1.80 -20.03 -0.83
C ALA A 269 0.66 -19.39 -1.64
N ASN A 270 0.97 -18.49 -2.57
CA ASN A 270 -0.01 -17.78 -3.40
C ASN A 270 -0.66 -18.64 -4.50
N ASN A 271 -0.14 -19.84 -4.77
CA ASN A 271 -0.76 -20.80 -5.72
C ASN A 271 -2.13 -21.33 -5.23
N SER A 272 -2.48 -21.14 -3.97
CA SER A 272 -3.80 -21.49 -3.44
C SER A 272 -4.78 -20.33 -3.61
N GLU A 273 -5.94 -20.60 -4.25
CA GLU A 273 -7.03 -19.63 -4.41
C GLU A 273 -7.56 -19.12 -3.07
N ASP A 274 -7.60 -19.97 -2.06
CA ASP A 274 -8.02 -19.61 -0.71
C ASP A 274 -7.01 -18.66 -0.04
N ARG A 275 -5.70 -18.96 -0.10
CA ARG A 275 -4.68 -18.16 0.59
C ARG A 275 -4.42 -16.81 -0.03
N LYS A 276 -4.46 -16.67 -1.35
CA LYS A 276 -4.11 -15.41 -2.04
C LYS A 276 -4.95 -14.20 -1.61
N ASN A 277 -6.18 -14.46 -1.14
CA ASN A 277 -7.11 -13.43 -0.68
C ASN A 277 -7.17 -13.30 0.85
N LYS A 278 -6.34 -14.02 1.58
CA LYS A 278 -6.13 -13.87 3.02
C LYS A 278 -5.02 -12.85 3.31
N ASP A 279 -4.88 -12.50 4.57
CA ASP A 279 -3.76 -11.68 5.05
C ASP A 279 -2.43 -12.39 4.77
N TYR A 280 -1.38 -11.62 4.46
CA TYR A 280 -0.07 -12.18 4.13
C TYR A 280 0.53 -13.04 5.24
N SER A 281 0.07 -12.88 6.50
CA SER A 281 0.48 -13.71 7.62
C SER A 281 0.04 -15.19 7.47
N VAL A 282 -0.83 -15.50 6.50
CA VAL A 282 -1.20 -16.89 6.13
C VAL A 282 0.01 -17.71 5.63
N ILE A 283 1.15 -17.07 5.37
CA ILE A 283 2.41 -17.75 5.09
C ILE A 283 2.82 -18.68 6.24
N TYR A 284 2.48 -18.35 7.48
CA TYR A 284 2.67 -19.23 8.64
C TYR A 284 1.93 -20.56 8.46
N GLN A 285 0.65 -20.53 8.09
CA GLN A 285 -0.14 -21.73 7.83
C GLN A 285 0.48 -22.59 6.72
N PHE A 286 0.92 -21.96 5.63
CA PHE A 286 1.58 -22.67 4.53
C PHE A 286 2.86 -23.38 4.98
N LEU A 287 3.71 -22.68 5.75
CA LEU A 287 4.95 -23.28 6.28
C LEU A 287 4.65 -24.40 7.29
N GLU A 288 3.63 -24.26 8.13
CA GLU A 288 3.21 -25.29 9.09
C GLU A 288 2.73 -26.56 8.37
N GLU A 289 1.95 -26.43 7.30
CA GLU A 289 1.52 -27.56 6.47
C GLU A 289 2.70 -28.34 5.87
N LEU A 290 3.79 -27.68 5.51
CA LEU A 290 5.01 -28.33 5.01
C LEU A 290 5.75 -29.12 6.09
N ASN A 291 5.57 -28.77 7.36
CA ASN A 291 6.21 -29.43 8.52
C ASN A 291 5.30 -30.46 9.22
N SER A 292 4.05 -30.61 8.77
CA SER A 292 3.06 -31.49 9.40
C SER A 292 3.02 -32.89 8.77
N LYS A 293 4.08 -33.32 8.07
CA LYS A 293 4.17 -34.65 7.44
C LYS A 293 4.75 -35.70 8.37
#